data_7059b19e5523010eb6384784afa6a6d5
#
_entry.id   7059b19e5523010eb6384784afa6a6d5
#
_cell.length_a   1.000
_cell.length_b   1.000
_cell.length_c   1.000
_cell.angle_alpha   90.00
_cell.angle_beta   90.00
_cell.angle_gamma   90.00
#
_symmetry.space_group_name_H-M   'P 1'
#
loop_
_entity.id
_entity.type
_entity.pdbx_description
1 polymer ?
#
loop_
_entity_poly.entity_id
_entity_poly.type
_entity_poly.pdbx_seq_one_letter_code
_entity_poly.pdbx_strand_id
1 'polypeptide(L)'
;GFESPGLTTIMKCFTFIGSTPSVVVISLFSLFFLYKVLKHRTELILFISIIVGSPILNELLKLLFHRARPDFHRLIEINGYSFPSGHAMSAFAVYGVLSFLLWRHIPTRWGRTLLIVISIIMILAIGISRIYLGVHYPSDVIGGYFASGCWLAIAIWFYQRYQEKKFEQRRPIQSKK
;
A
#
# COMPACT_ATOMS: atom_id res chain seq x y z
N GLY A 1 -24.63 19.15 -4.25
CA GLY A 1 -23.55 18.18 -4.20
C GLY A 1 -24.08 16.83 -3.73
N PHE A 2 -23.33 15.77 -3.97
CA PHE A 2 -23.70 14.40 -3.56
C PHE A 2 -23.40 14.12 -2.07
N GLU A 3 -23.35 15.16 -1.24
CA GLU A 3 -23.03 15.03 0.18
C GLU A 3 -24.27 14.65 0.98
N SER A 4 -24.14 13.59 1.76
CA SER A 4 -25.12 13.17 2.75
C SER A 4 -24.41 12.77 4.05
N PRO A 5 -25.06 12.93 5.22
CA PRO A 5 -24.44 12.54 6.50
C PRO A 5 -23.99 11.08 6.53
N GLY A 6 -24.77 10.18 5.95
CA GLY A 6 -24.43 8.76 5.87
C GLY A 6 -23.20 8.49 5.01
N LEU A 7 -23.14 9.08 3.80
CA LEU A 7 -22.00 8.93 2.91
C LEU A 7 -20.72 9.53 3.52
N THR A 8 -20.84 10.69 4.15
CA THR A 8 -19.71 11.33 4.85
C THR A 8 -19.16 10.45 5.97
N THR A 9 -20.03 9.78 6.72
CA THR A 9 -19.61 8.84 7.78
C THR A 9 -18.86 7.64 7.17
N ILE A 10 -19.36 7.06 6.09
CA ILE A 10 -18.70 5.97 5.37
C ILE A 10 -17.31 6.42 4.87
N MET A 11 -17.21 7.59 4.26
CA MET A 11 -15.93 8.12 3.77
C MET A 11 -14.95 8.43 4.91
N LYS A 12 -15.43 8.88 6.07
CA LYS A 12 -14.62 9.02 7.28
C LYS A 12 -14.11 7.66 7.80
N CYS A 13 -14.90 6.59 7.72
CA CYS A 13 -14.44 5.25 8.06
C CYS A 13 -13.32 4.78 7.13
N PHE A 14 -13.47 4.93 5.81
CA PHE A 14 -12.40 4.54 4.88
C PHE A 14 -11.13 5.37 5.06
N THR A 15 -11.24 6.67 5.26
CA THR A 15 -10.05 7.50 5.51
C THR A 15 -9.38 7.14 6.84
N PHE A 16 -10.14 6.74 7.87
CA PHE A 16 -9.58 6.26 9.12
C PHE A 16 -8.77 4.96 8.93
N ILE A 17 -9.29 4.00 8.16
CA ILE A 17 -8.55 2.76 7.82
C ILE A 17 -7.23 3.07 7.08
N GLY A 18 -7.22 4.09 6.22
CA GLY A 18 -6.01 4.55 5.53
C GLY A 18 -5.09 5.48 6.34
N SER A 19 -5.44 5.81 7.57
CA SER A 19 -4.64 6.69 8.44
C SER A 19 -3.38 5.99 8.95
N THR A 20 -2.36 6.77 9.33
CA THR A 20 -1.10 6.22 9.84
C THR A 20 -1.27 5.28 11.03
N PRO A 21 -2.09 5.59 12.06
CA PRO A 21 -2.31 4.66 13.17
C PRO A 21 -2.90 3.32 12.72
N SER A 22 -3.91 3.35 11.86
CA SER A 22 -4.56 2.13 11.34
C SER A 22 -3.60 1.31 10.48
N VAL A 23 -2.83 1.96 9.62
CA VAL A 23 -1.79 1.31 8.80
C VAL A 23 -0.73 0.65 9.68
N VAL A 24 -0.29 1.31 10.76
CA VAL A 24 0.66 0.72 11.72
C VAL A 24 0.07 -0.53 12.38
N VAL A 25 -1.17 -0.46 12.88
CA VAL A 25 -1.84 -1.62 13.52
C VAL A 25 -1.99 -2.78 12.52
N ILE A 26 -2.48 -2.52 11.31
CA ILE A 26 -2.61 -3.53 10.25
C ILE A 26 -1.25 -4.14 9.92
N SER A 27 -0.20 -3.31 9.84
CA SER A 27 1.16 -3.76 9.51
C SER A 27 1.75 -4.62 10.62
N LEU A 28 1.59 -4.26 11.89
CA LEU A 28 2.05 -5.06 13.03
C LEU A 28 1.33 -6.41 13.09
N PHE A 29 0.02 -6.44 12.89
CA PHE A 29 -0.74 -7.67 12.82
C PHE A 29 -0.29 -8.54 11.65
N SER A 30 -0.09 -7.95 10.48
CA SER A 30 0.40 -8.65 9.29
C SER A 30 1.80 -9.21 9.51
N LEU A 31 2.72 -8.45 10.11
CA LEU A 31 4.08 -8.92 10.46
C LEU A 31 4.03 -10.09 11.43
N PHE A 32 3.19 -10.02 12.46
CA PHE A 32 3.00 -11.12 13.40
C PHE A 32 2.50 -12.38 12.69
N PHE A 33 1.50 -12.24 11.82
CA PHE A 33 0.94 -13.34 11.05
C PHE A 33 1.98 -13.94 10.08
N LEU A 34 2.69 -13.11 9.31
CA LEU A 34 3.76 -13.52 8.41
C LEU A 34 4.90 -14.23 9.16
N TYR A 35 5.28 -13.74 10.33
CA TYR A 35 6.32 -14.35 11.16
C TYR A 35 5.91 -15.72 11.71
N LYS A 36 4.71 -15.83 12.28
CA LYS A 36 4.23 -17.05 12.93
C LYS A 36 3.75 -18.11 11.95
N VAL A 37 3.07 -17.73 10.87
CA VAL A 37 2.42 -18.65 9.93
C VAL A 37 3.34 -18.98 8.76
N LEU A 38 3.98 -18.01 8.16
CA LEU A 38 4.75 -18.21 6.93
C LEU A 38 6.22 -18.59 7.17
N LYS A 39 6.78 -18.27 8.34
CA LYS A 39 8.16 -18.58 8.76
C LYS A 39 9.26 -18.14 7.78
N HIS A 40 8.97 -17.30 6.79
CA HIS A 40 9.88 -16.85 5.76
C HIS A 40 10.46 -15.47 6.06
N ARG A 41 11.67 -15.39 6.61
CA ARG A 41 12.33 -14.13 7.00
C ARG A 41 12.49 -13.13 5.85
N THR A 42 12.68 -13.60 4.64
CA THR A 42 12.85 -12.74 3.46
C THR A 42 11.55 -12.01 3.06
N GLU A 43 10.40 -12.63 3.29
CA GLU A 43 9.08 -11.98 3.06
C GLU A 43 8.82 -10.87 4.07
N LEU A 44 9.29 -11.03 5.32
CA LEU A 44 9.23 -9.97 6.33
C LEU A 44 10.06 -8.75 5.90
N ILE A 45 11.27 -8.96 5.37
CA ILE A 45 12.13 -7.88 4.89
C ILE A 45 11.44 -7.11 3.75
N LEU A 46 10.86 -7.84 2.78
CA LEU A 46 10.11 -7.22 1.70
C LEU A 46 8.95 -6.37 2.24
N PHE A 47 8.13 -6.94 3.14
CA PHE A 47 7.01 -6.24 3.75
C PHE A 47 7.46 -4.96 4.46
N ILE A 48 8.46 -5.06 5.34
CA ILE A 48 9.00 -3.91 6.09
C ILE A 48 9.53 -2.84 5.13
N SER A 49 10.29 -3.24 4.10
CA SER A 49 10.86 -2.29 3.12
C SER A 49 9.76 -1.51 2.39
N ILE A 50 8.65 -2.14 2.06
CA ILE A 50 7.53 -1.48 1.37
C ILE A 50 6.79 -0.54 2.33
N ILE A 51 6.48 -1.01 3.55
CA ILE A 51 5.70 -0.22 4.52
C ILE A 51 6.48 0.98 5.04
N VAL A 52 7.79 0.86 5.25
CA VAL A 52 8.64 1.96 5.72
C VAL A 52 9.05 2.88 4.56
N GLY A 53 9.33 2.32 3.40
CA GLY A 53 9.77 3.09 2.24
C GLY A 53 8.67 3.95 1.62
N SER A 54 7.41 3.50 1.68
CA SER A 54 6.28 4.26 1.11
C SER A 54 6.08 5.65 1.76
N PRO A 55 6.03 5.82 3.09
CA PRO A 55 5.94 7.14 3.71
C PRO A 55 7.21 8.00 3.48
N ILE A 56 8.38 7.42 3.45
CA ILE A 56 9.62 8.15 3.12
C ILE A 56 9.53 8.72 1.70
N LEU A 57 9.15 7.89 0.73
CA LEU A 57 8.94 8.32 -0.64
C LEU A 57 7.85 9.40 -0.74
N ASN A 58 6.76 9.27 0.04
CA ASN A 58 5.69 10.26 0.08
C ASN A 58 6.20 11.64 0.52
N GLU A 59 6.97 11.69 1.62
CA GLU A 59 7.51 12.97 2.11
C GLU A 59 8.54 13.57 1.13
N LEU A 60 9.41 12.76 0.52
CA LEU A 60 10.33 13.22 -0.51
C LEU A 60 9.58 13.84 -1.71
N LEU A 61 8.53 13.19 -2.20
CA LEU A 61 7.72 13.73 -3.30
C LEU A 61 6.97 14.99 -2.89
N LYS A 62 6.43 15.08 -1.67
CA LYS A 62 5.81 16.30 -1.16
C LYS A 62 6.79 17.48 -1.12
N LEU A 63 8.01 17.23 -0.67
CA LEU A 63 9.08 18.24 -0.65
C LEU A 63 9.56 18.62 -2.05
N LEU A 64 9.35 17.76 -3.06
CA LEU A 64 9.70 18.07 -4.45
C LEU A 64 8.62 18.92 -5.13
N PHE A 65 7.34 18.57 -4.94
CA PHE A 65 6.26 19.18 -5.70
C PHE A 65 5.60 20.38 -5.02
N HIS A 66 5.69 20.52 -3.70
CA HIS A 66 5.15 21.64 -2.91
C HIS A 66 3.71 22.05 -3.26
N ARG A 67 2.89 21.11 -3.72
CA ARG A 67 1.54 21.40 -4.21
C ARG A 67 0.60 21.78 -3.07
N ALA A 68 -0.08 22.94 -3.20
CA ALA A 68 -1.13 23.34 -2.27
C ALA A 68 -2.33 22.39 -2.32
N ARG A 69 -3.04 22.24 -1.20
CA ARG A 69 -4.27 21.46 -1.12
C ARG A 69 -5.45 22.21 -1.71
N PRO A 70 -6.54 21.49 -2.11
CA PRO A 70 -7.81 22.13 -2.47
C PRO A 70 -8.25 23.11 -1.38
N ASP A 71 -8.78 24.27 -1.80
CA ASP A 71 -9.10 25.39 -0.92
C ASP A 71 -10.60 25.55 -0.66
N PHE A 72 -11.39 24.77 -1.40
CA PHE A 72 -12.84 24.82 -1.41
C PHE A 72 -13.41 23.60 -0.67
N HIS A 73 -14.35 23.87 0.23
CA HIS A 73 -15.24 22.88 0.86
C HIS A 73 -14.56 21.63 1.45
N ARG A 74 -13.65 21.85 2.40
CA ARG A 74 -13.02 20.76 3.14
C ARG A 74 -13.94 20.27 4.26
N LEU A 75 -14.18 18.97 4.30
CA LEU A 75 -14.96 18.33 5.37
C LEU A 75 -14.08 17.91 6.57
N ILE A 76 -12.77 18.02 6.44
CA ILE A 76 -11.76 17.79 7.49
C ILE A 76 -10.58 18.73 7.27
N GLU A 77 -9.91 19.11 8.35
CA GLU A 77 -8.69 19.93 8.26
C GLU A 77 -7.44 19.07 8.25
N ILE A 78 -6.53 19.37 7.33
CA ILE A 78 -5.23 18.72 7.21
C ILE A 78 -4.20 19.74 6.73
N ASN A 79 -3.04 19.75 7.35
CA ASN A 79 -1.91 20.58 7.00
C ASN A 79 -0.92 19.91 6.03
N GLY A 80 0.02 20.69 5.49
CA GLY A 80 1.08 20.23 4.61
C GLY A 80 0.66 20.10 3.15
N TYR A 81 1.58 19.63 2.31
CA TYR A 81 1.43 19.55 0.86
C TYR A 81 0.41 18.47 0.43
N SER A 82 -0.20 18.72 -0.75
CA SER A 82 -1.25 17.87 -1.28
C SER A 82 -0.74 16.66 -2.05
N PHE A 83 0.29 16.85 -2.89
CA PHE A 83 0.77 15.82 -3.80
C PHE A 83 2.04 15.13 -3.30
N PRO A 84 2.09 13.81 -3.37
CA PRO A 84 0.99 12.87 -3.60
C PRO A 84 0.21 12.57 -2.32
N SER A 85 -0.97 11.93 -2.46
CA SER A 85 -1.80 11.54 -1.32
C SER A 85 -1.16 10.41 -0.51
N GLY A 86 -0.79 10.69 0.76
CA GLY A 86 -0.19 9.71 1.65
C GLY A 86 -1.11 8.53 1.99
N HIS A 87 -2.42 8.77 2.16
CA HIS A 87 -3.41 7.71 2.37
C HIS A 87 -3.52 6.78 1.15
N ALA A 88 -3.52 7.33 -0.06
CA ALA A 88 -3.54 6.54 -1.29
C ALA A 88 -2.26 5.70 -1.43
N MET A 89 -1.09 6.28 -1.14
CA MET A 89 0.19 5.57 -1.16
C MET A 89 0.22 4.44 -0.12
N SER A 90 -0.16 4.72 1.12
CA SER A 90 -0.17 3.70 2.19
C SER A 90 -1.15 2.58 1.91
N ALA A 91 -2.36 2.88 1.42
CA ALA A 91 -3.32 1.87 1.03
C ALA A 91 -2.77 0.96 -0.07
N PHE A 92 -2.21 1.55 -1.14
CA PHE A 92 -1.63 0.77 -2.23
C PHE A 92 -0.44 -0.09 -1.75
N ALA A 93 0.44 0.44 -0.92
CA ALA A 93 1.57 -0.27 -0.35
C ALA A 93 1.13 -1.48 0.49
N VAL A 94 0.22 -1.26 1.46
CA VAL A 94 -0.25 -2.32 2.38
C VAL A 94 -1.01 -3.40 1.63
N TYR A 95 -2.08 -3.04 0.92
CA TYR A 95 -2.92 -4.03 0.25
C TYR A 95 -2.22 -4.68 -0.94
N GLY A 96 -1.32 -3.95 -1.62
CA GLY A 96 -0.51 -4.48 -2.70
C GLY A 96 0.49 -5.52 -2.23
N VAL A 97 1.28 -5.23 -1.18
CA VAL A 97 2.24 -6.21 -0.65
C VAL A 97 1.56 -7.41 0.01
N LEU A 98 0.44 -7.20 0.72
CA LEU A 98 -0.33 -8.30 1.28
C LEU A 98 -0.90 -9.21 0.18
N SER A 99 -1.43 -8.63 -0.89
CA SER A 99 -1.89 -9.40 -2.04
C SER A 99 -0.76 -10.24 -2.64
N PHE A 100 0.42 -9.67 -2.84
CA PHE A 100 1.58 -10.37 -3.38
C PHE A 100 2.02 -11.53 -2.47
N LEU A 101 2.11 -11.30 -1.17
CA LEU A 101 2.60 -12.31 -0.22
C LEU A 101 1.55 -13.41 0.04
N LEU A 102 0.29 -13.04 0.24
CA LEU A 102 -0.77 -14.00 0.55
C LEU A 102 -1.22 -14.84 -0.65
N TRP A 103 -1.05 -14.31 -1.88
CA TRP A 103 -1.39 -15.04 -3.10
C TRP A 103 -0.82 -16.45 -3.15
N ARG A 104 0.41 -16.63 -2.68
CA ARG A 104 1.10 -17.93 -2.68
C ARG A 104 0.52 -18.92 -1.70
N HIS A 105 -0.14 -18.42 -0.64
CA HIS A 105 -0.65 -19.24 0.47
C HIS A 105 -2.13 -19.58 0.31
N ILE A 106 -2.82 -18.97 -0.64
CA ILE A 106 -4.23 -19.26 -0.94
C ILE A 106 -4.30 -20.32 -2.05
N PRO A 107 -4.79 -21.55 -1.75
CA PRO A 107 -4.77 -22.64 -2.72
C PRO A 107 -5.84 -22.49 -3.80
N THR A 108 -6.98 -21.87 -3.48
CA THR A 108 -8.15 -21.80 -4.36
C THR A 108 -8.10 -20.58 -5.29
N ARG A 109 -8.56 -20.73 -6.53
CA ARG A 109 -8.68 -19.61 -7.47
C ARG A 109 -9.64 -18.55 -6.95
N TRP A 110 -10.77 -18.97 -6.40
CA TRP A 110 -11.76 -18.05 -5.81
C TRP A 110 -11.19 -17.22 -4.66
N GLY A 111 -10.43 -17.83 -3.76
CA GLY A 111 -9.78 -17.11 -2.67
C GLY A 111 -8.76 -16.07 -3.17
N ARG A 112 -7.98 -16.40 -4.21
CA ARG A 112 -7.06 -15.47 -4.86
C ARG A 112 -7.79 -14.30 -5.52
N THR A 113 -8.88 -14.59 -6.23
CA THR A 113 -9.72 -13.55 -6.85
C THR A 113 -10.30 -12.64 -5.77
N LEU A 114 -10.86 -13.20 -4.70
CA LEU A 114 -11.42 -12.44 -3.58
C LEU A 114 -10.37 -11.54 -2.92
N LEU A 115 -9.15 -12.05 -2.68
CA LEU A 115 -8.04 -11.26 -2.16
C LEU A 115 -7.77 -10.02 -3.02
N ILE A 116 -7.65 -10.20 -4.34
CA ILE A 116 -7.37 -9.09 -5.26
C ILE A 116 -8.55 -8.10 -5.30
N VAL A 117 -9.78 -8.60 -5.39
CA VAL A 117 -10.98 -7.75 -5.44
C VAL A 117 -11.10 -6.90 -4.17
N ILE A 118 -10.95 -7.51 -2.99
CA ILE A 118 -10.99 -6.77 -1.72
C ILE A 118 -9.87 -5.73 -1.67
N SER A 119 -8.64 -6.08 -2.07
CA SER A 119 -7.51 -5.16 -2.07
C SER A 119 -7.76 -3.97 -3.00
N ILE A 120 -8.27 -4.20 -4.20
CA ILE A 120 -8.62 -3.13 -5.14
C ILE A 120 -9.71 -2.22 -4.55
N ILE A 121 -10.78 -2.80 -3.99
CA ILE A 121 -11.87 -2.04 -3.38
C ILE A 121 -11.33 -1.16 -2.24
N MET A 122 -10.49 -1.68 -1.36
CA MET A 122 -9.92 -0.92 -0.24
C MET A 122 -9.01 0.21 -0.73
N ILE A 123 -8.14 -0.06 -1.70
CA ILE A 123 -7.26 0.97 -2.30
C ILE A 123 -8.10 2.10 -2.88
N LEU A 124 -9.09 1.76 -3.72
CA LEU A 124 -9.95 2.75 -4.36
C LEU A 124 -10.81 3.51 -3.36
N ALA A 125 -11.46 2.82 -2.41
CA ALA A 125 -12.32 3.45 -1.42
C ALA A 125 -11.55 4.43 -0.52
N ILE A 126 -10.34 4.07 -0.08
CA ILE A 126 -9.48 4.97 0.70
C ILE A 126 -9.08 6.19 -0.14
N GLY A 127 -8.67 6.01 -1.40
CA GLY A 127 -8.32 7.15 -2.27
C GLY A 127 -9.50 8.04 -2.59
N ILE A 128 -10.66 7.48 -2.93
CA ILE A 128 -11.89 8.22 -3.20
C ILE A 128 -12.32 9.00 -1.95
N SER A 129 -12.18 8.42 -0.75
CA SER A 129 -12.52 9.12 0.50
C SER A 129 -11.75 10.43 0.65
N ARG A 130 -10.49 10.50 0.17
CA ARG A 130 -9.67 11.72 0.24
C ARG A 130 -10.15 12.83 -0.70
N ILE A 131 -10.66 12.44 -1.87
CA ILE A 131 -11.27 13.36 -2.84
C ILE A 131 -12.61 13.87 -2.29
N TYR A 132 -13.45 12.95 -1.81
CA TYR A 132 -14.75 13.29 -1.24
C TYR A 132 -14.64 14.25 -0.05
N LEU A 133 -13.67 14.02 0.83
CA LEU A 133 -13.43 14.89 2.00
C LEU A 133 -12.78 16.24 1.64
N GLY A 134 -12.54 16.53 0.37
CA GLY A 134 -12.04 17.82 -0.13
C GLY A 134 -10.58 18.12 0.20
N VAL A 135 -9.77 17.12 0.56
CA VAL A 135 -8.39 17.31 1.04
C VAL A 135 -7.31 16.97 0.01
N HIS A 136 -7.68 16.31 -1.08
CA HIS A 136 -6.80 15.96 -2.20
C HIS A 136 -7.51 16.11 -3.54
N TYR A 137 -6.75 16.49 -4.56
CA TYR A 137 -7.19 16.41 -5.96
C TYR A 137 -7.19 14.95 -6.43
N PRO A 138 -8.03 14.58 -7.44
CA PRO A 138 -7.96 13.25 -8.05
C PRO A 138 -6.55 12.88 -8.53
N SER A 139 -5.81 13.85 -9.08
CA SER A 139 -4.41 13.65 -9.52
C SER A 139 -3.45 13.33 -8.38
N ASP A 140 -3.70 13.79 -7.13
CA ASP A 140 -2.85 13.45 -5.97
C ASP A 140 -3.03 11.98 -5.59
N VAL A 141 -4.26 11.47 -5.73
CA VAL A 141 -4.60 10.08 -5.44
C VAL A 141 -4.00 9.16 -6.51
N ILE A 142 -4.21 9.49 -7.78
CA ILE A 142 -3.64 8.73 -8.92
C ILE A 142 -2.10 8.76 -8.85
N GLY A 143 -1.50 9.92 -8.62
CA GLY A 143 -0.05 10.06 -8.43
C GLY A 143 0.47 9.23 -7.26
N GLY A 144 -0.30 9.15 -6.16
CA GLY A 144 -0.01 8.28 -5.02
C GLY A 144 -0.02 6.80 -5.38
N TYR A 145 -0.98 6.34 -6.16
CA TYR A 145 -1.03 4.95 -6.64
C TYR A 145 0.15 4.63 -7.55
N PHE A 146 0.49 5.52 -8.48
CA PHE A 146 1.65 5.34 -9.35
C PHE A 146 2.96 5.27 -8.56
N ALA A 147 3.20 6.21 -7.66
CA ALA A 147 4.41 6.24 -6.85
C ALA A 147 4.56 4.97 -6.00
N SER A 148 3.48 4.55 -5.33
CA SER A 148 3.47 3.30 -4.57
C SER A 148 3.60 2.06 -5.44
N GLY A 149 2.97 2.05 -6.61
CA GLY A 149 3.07 0.95 -7.58
C GLY A 149 4.50 0.76 -8.07
N CYS A 150 5.19 1.85 -8.43
CA CYS A 150 6.60 1.82 -8.81
C CYS A 150 7.48 1.31 -7.66
N TRP A 151 7.27 1.83 -6.44
CA TRP A 151 8.01 1.39 -5.25
C TRP A 151 7.82 -0.10 -4.98
N LEU A 152 6.58 -0.57 -5.00
CA LEU A 152 6.22 -1.97 -4.82
C LEU A 152 6.87 -2.85 -5.90
N ALA A 153 6.81 -2.47 -7.17
CA ALA A 153 7.38 -3.21 -8.28
C ALA A 153 8.92 -3.33 -8.14
N ILE A 154 9.60 -2.24 -7.80
CA ILE A 154 11.05 -2.22 -7.57
C ILE A 154 11.41 -3.15 -6.40
N ALA A 155 10.71 -3.04 -5.26
CA ALA A 155 10.97 -3.85 -4.09
C ALA A 155 10.74 -5.36 -4.37
N ILE A 156 9.66 -5.71 -5.08
CA ILE A 156 9.38 -7.09 -5.50
C ILE A 156 10.45 -7.59 -6.46
N TRP A 157 10.90 -6.80 -7.42
CA TRP A 157 11.95 -7.17 -8.35
C TRP A 157 13.26 -7.50 -7.63
N PHE A 158 13.70 -6.65 -6.69
CA PHE A 158 14.90 -6.93 -5.88
C PHE A 158 14.73 -8.20 -5.02
N TYR A 159 13.54 -8.39 -4.43
CA TYR A 159 13.23 -9.59 -3.66
C TYR A 159 13.32 -10.86 -4.52
N GLN A 160 12.75 -10.85 -5.72
CA GLN A 160 12.79 -12.00 -6.64
C GLN A 160 14.21 -12.30 -7.07
N ARG A 161 15.01 -11.28 -7.43
CA ARG A 161 16.42 -11.44 -7.79
C ARG A 161 17.27 -12.02 -6.64
N TYR A 162 17.01 -11.58 -5.42
CA TYR A 162 17.67 -12.14 -4.25
C TYR A 162 17.33 -13.62 -4.05
N GLN A 163 16.07 -13.99 -4.23
CA GLN A 163 15.63 -15.38 -4.09
C GLN A 163 16.23 -16.28 -5.20
N GLU A 164 16.30 -15.82 -6.44
CA GLU A 164 16.93 -16.51 -7.55
C GLU A 164 18.40 -16.81 -7.26
N LYS A 165 19.18 -15.80 -6.89
CA LYS A 165 20.61 -15.96 -6.54
C LYS A 165 20.81 -16.94 -5.38
N LYS A 166 19.97 -16.88 -4.35
CA LYS A 166 20.03 -17.79 -3.21
C LYS A 166 19.72 -19.23 -3.61
N PHE A 167 18.81 -19.43 -4.57
CA PHE A 167 18.48 -20.75 -5.10
C PHE A 167 19.62 -21.32 -5.95
N GLU A 168 20.24 -20.51 -6.81
CA GLU A 168 21.41 -20.91 -7.61
C GLU A 168 22.58 -21.32 -6.75
N GLN A 169 22.90 -20.59 -5.69
CA GLN A 169 23.97 -20.92 -4.74
C GLN A 169 23.70 -22.21 -3.97
N ARG A 170 22.47 -22.65 -3.83
CA ARG A 170 22.11 -23.89 -3.14
C ARG A 170 22.02 -25.11 -4.06
N ARG A 171 22.11 -24.94 -5.38
CA ARG A 171 22.20 -26.06 -6.31
C ARG A 171 23.60 -26.66 -6.15
N PRO A 172 23.73 -27.95 -5.69
CA PRO A 172 25.03 -28.61 -5.68
C PRO A 172 25.54 -28.67 -7.12
N ILE A 173 26.87 -28.62 -7.28
CA ILE A 173 27.57 -28.80 -8.55
C ILE A 173 27.35 -30.25 -9.02
N GLN A 174 26.15 -30.56 -9.49
CA GLN A 174 25.83 -31.82 -10.14
C GLN A 174 25.67 -31.56 -11.63
N SER A 175 26.77 -31.29 -12.30
CA SER A 175 26.89 -31.53 -13.75
C SER A 175 28.30 -31.19 -14.23
N LYS A 176 29.28 -31.97 -13.79
CA LYS A 176 30.50 -32.24 -14.56
C LYS A 176 30.84 -33.72 -14.34
N LYS A 177 30.12 -34.58 -15.02
CA LYS A 177 30.60 -35.89 -15.45
C LYS A 177 30.08 -36.15 -16.85
#